data_b6118cd0919f7c042831d3631b2663be
#
_entry.id   b6118cd0919f7c042831d3631b2663be
#
_cell.length_a   1.000
_cell.length_b   1.000
_cell.length_c   1.000
_cell.angle_alpha   90.00
_cell.angle_beta   90.00
_cell.angle_gamma   90.00
#
_symmetry.space_group_name_H-M   'P 1'
#
loop_
_entity.id
_entity.type
_entity.pdbx_description
1 polymer ?
#
loop_
_entity_poly.entity_id
_entity_poly.type
_entity_poly.pdbx_seq_one_letter_code
_entity_poly.pdbx_strand_id
1 'polypeptide(L)'
;MFGVQFYPTPANLVRMMVDCVDWSRVRMMLEPSAGKGDILDGVKAAGHHCAMECAEIDPDLREVLRGKKYLVAAEDFLSWDAQTRYDLIMMNPPFQNGEYHLLHALDLMQHGGQIVCLLNAATLNNAESPARRDLMQRLEKYKTEIQTIPDAFKHAERAADVDVALIYVTIPKQRQDSYNLDDLRRAADLPPCDVESNQLAFRDPIEALVQRYQMEARIGLKMLDECETLGSMLEGEEESIIRVTVLSAELARAEKGGMDGLKYNSKQNWYIRELRSRYWQKLFGSPQLRALMTQQVQAEWGAKLNALRSYDFTMPNILQIQKDLAANLVQSVDDAILRMFDRLTYENSMEKNGNIHYYNGWKTNKAAKINKKVIVAFYQLYESRWGGSWSTYKADDFLEELEKIFTYLDVGRTDGMNVRSLVRDSVDSSYDGSKIHCKYFDLEFKKKGTVHIFFTNLELLKKLNIFGGRKKQWLPPCYGQKDYNRMDKEEKAVVDAFEGQKSYEQTLSNVQFYLGGGSLLALNE
;
A
#
# COMPACT_ATOMS: atom_id res chain seq x y z
N MET A 1 -12.48 -20.35 1.89
CA MET A 1 -13.58 -20.72 0.97
C MET A 1 -13.88 -19.48 0.16
N PHE A 2 -13.56 -19.48 -1.13
CA PHE A 2 -13.74 -18.31 -2.02
C PHE A 2 -15.23 -17.95 -2.11
N GLY A 3 -15.54 -16.65 -2.37
CA GLY A 3 -16.89 -16.11 -2.32
C GLY A 3 -17.94 -16.87 -3.13
N VAL A 4 -19.20 -16.69 -2.78
CA VAL A 4 -20.36 -17.45 -3.33
C VAL A 4 -20.51 -17.33 -4.85
N GLN A 5 -19.90 -16.32 -5.48
CA GLN A 5 -20.04 -16.00 -6.92
C GLN A 5 -18.79 -16.27 -7.76
N PHE A 6 -17.77 -16.92 -7.22
CA PHE A 6 -16.58 -17.26 -7.96
C PHE A 6 -16.80 -18.50 -8.84
N TYR A 7 -16.70 -18.32 -10.14
CA TYR A 7 -16.76 -19.38 -11.15
C TYR A 7 -15.51 -19.33 -12.02
N PRO A 8 -14.51 -20.23 -11.78
CA PRO A 8 -13.31 -20.31 -12.62
C PRO A 8 -13.68 -20.51 -14.08
N THR A 9 -13.02 -19.78 -14.97
CA THR A 9 -13.30 -19.86 -16.41
C THR A 9 -12.69 -21.13 -17.00
N PRO A 10 -13.49 -22.06 -17.55
CA PRO A 10 -12.97 -23.28 -18.16
C PRO A 10 -11.99 -23.01 -19.30
N ALA A 11 -10.95 -23.82 -19.43
CA ALA A 11 -9.89 -23.63 -20.43
C ALA A 11 -10.39 -23.63 -21.89
N ASN A 12 -11.46 -24.38 -22.18
CA ASN A 12 -12.10 -24.35 -23.51
C ASN A 12 -12.76 -22.99 -23.80
N LEU A 13 -13.42 -22.37 -22.81
CA LEU A 13 -14.01 -21.05 -22.96
C LEU A 13 -12.91 -19.97 -23.08
N VAL A 14 -11.87 -20.06 -22.26
CA VAL A 14 -10.71 -19.15 -22.37
C VAL A 14 -10.12 -19.21 -23.78
N ARG A 15 -9.95 -20.40 -24.36
CA ARG A 15 -9.45 -20.54 -25.74
C ARG A 15 -10.38 -19.88 -26.73
N MET A 16 -11.70 -20.10 -26.63
CA MET A 16 -12.67 -19.44 -27.51
C MET A 16 -12.58 -17.91 -27.40
N MET A 17 -12.44 -17.38 -26.19
CA MET A 17 -12.27 -15.94 -25.96
C MET A 17 -11.00 -15.41 -26.60
N VAL A 18 -9.88 -16.12 -26.48
CA VAL A 18 -8.59 -15.75 -27.08
C VAL A 18 -8.64 -15.78 -28.60
N ASP A 19 -9.33 -16.77 -29.19
CA ASP A 19 -9.43 -16.95 -30.64
C ASP A 19 -10.28 -15.84 -31.34
N CYS A 20 -11.15 -15.14 -30.58
CA CYS A 20 -11.95 -14.04 -31.12
C CYS A 20 -11.13 -12.75 -31.35
N VAL A 21 -9.98 -12.58 -30.71
CA VAL A 21 -9.26 -11.30 -30.58
C VAL A 21 -8.33 -11.04 -31.75
N ASP A 22 -8.36 -9.82 -32.29
CA ASP A 22 -7.30 -9.32 -33.21
C ASP A 22 -6.09 -8.87 -32.37
N TRP A 23 -5.17 -9.81 -32.12
CA TRP A 23 -3.98 -9.59 -31.26
C TRP A 23 -2.96 -8.63 -31.87
N SER A 24 -3.04 -8.34 -33.16
CA SER A 24 -2.11 -7.40 -33.85
C SER A 24 -2.17 -5.99 -33.25
N ARG A 25 -3.29 -5.66 -32.60
CA ARG A 25 -3.59 -4.33 -32.06
C ARG A 25 -3.58 -4.29 -30.54
N VAL A 26 -3.33 -5.41 -29.87
CA VAL A 26 -3.39 -5.50 -28.41
C VAL A 26 -2.01 -5.31 -27.80
N ARG A 27 -1.84 -4.25 -27.03
CA ARG A 27 -0.62 -3.94 -26.27
C ARG A 27 -0.90 -3.89 -24.77
N MET A 28 -2.11 -3.45 -24.39
CA MET A 28 -2.56 -3.33 -23.00
C MET A 28 -3.93 -3.98 -22.82
N MET A 29 -4.01 -4.96 -21.93
CA MET A 29 -5.21 -5.73 -21.63
C MET A 29 -5.64 -5.54 -20.19
N LEU A 30 -6.96 -5.54 -19.97
CA LEU A 30 -7.58 -5.59 -18.64
C LEU A 30 -8.43 -6.85 -18.48
N GLU A 31 -8.30 -7.54 -17.36
CA GLU A 31 -9.27 -8.51 -16.86
C GLU A 31 -9.93 -7.96 -15.59
N PRO A 32 -11.18 -7.44 -15.66
CA PRO A 32 -11.79 -6.70 -14.56
C PRO A 32 -12.43 -7.55 -13.45
N SER A 33 -12.46 -8.87 -13.58
CA SER A 33 -12.98 -9.82 -12.59
C SER A 33 -12.15 -11.09 -12.65
N ALA A 34 -10.88 -10.96 -12.22
CA ALA A 34 -9.84 -11.88 -12.63
C ALA A 34 -9.88 -13.24 -11.90
N GLY A 35 -10.54 -13.34 -10.77
CA GLY A 35 -10.57 -14.57 -10.01
C GLY A 35 -9.17 -15.08 -9.68
N LYS A 36 -8.85 -16.31 -10.09
CA LYS A 36 -7.50 -16.88 -10.00
C LYS A 36 -6.57 -16.47 -11.16
N GLY A 37 -7.08 -15.73 -12.17
CA GLY A 37 -6.35 -15.33 -13.37
C GLY A 37 -6.37 -16.37 -14.50
N ASP A 38 -7.43 -17.15 -14.60
CA ASP A 38 -7.54 -18.22 -15.62
C ASP A 38 -7.48 -17.66 -17.05
N ILE A 39 -8.11 -16.51 -17.30
CA ILE A 39 -8.07 -15.82 -18.61
C ILE A 39 -6.65 -15.29 -18.89
N LEU A 40 -6.01 -14.65 -17.91
CA LEU A 40 -4.63 -14.14 -18.04
C LEU A 40 -3.63 -15.28 -18.31
N ASP A 41 -3.78 -16.41 -17.60
CA ASP A 41 -2.97 -17.61 -17.81
C ASP A 41 -3.19 -18.18 -19.22
N GLY A 42 -4.44 -18.20 -19.69
CA GLY A 42 -4.79 -18.69 -21.02
C GLY A 42 -4.22 -17.83 -22.15
N VAL A 43 -4.24 -16.50 -22.00
CA VAL A 43 -3.62 -15.58 -22.97
C VAL A 43 -2.11 -15.81 -23.07
N LYS A 44 -1.43 -15.98 -21.93
CA LYS A 44 0.00 -16.32 -21.89
C LYS A 44 0.29 -17.68 -22.52
N ALA A 45 -0.52 -18.70 -22.19
CA ALA A 45 -0.36 -20.04 -22.74
C ALA A 45 -0.57 -20.09 -24.25
N ALA A 46 -1.39 -19.22 -24.80
CA ALA A 46 -1.58 -19.04 -26.26
C ALA A 46 -0.40 -18.31 -26.95
N GLY A 47 0.60 -17.87 -26.18
CA GLY A 47 1.80 -17.21 -26.72
C GLY A 47 1.62 -15.71 -27.01
N HIS A 48 0.52 -15.10 -26.55
CA HIS A 48 0.31 -13.67 -26.73
C HIS A 48 1.03 -12.85 -25.68
N HIS A 49 1.75 -11.81 -26.12
CA HIS A 49 2.55 -10.94 -25.26
C HIS A 49 1.98 -9.52 -25.26
N CYS A 50 1.27 -9.16 -24.21
CA CYS A 50 0.79 -7.81 -23.95
C CYS A 50 0.99 -7.47 -22.47
N ALA A 51 0.93 -6.17 -22.13
CA ALA A 51 0.84 -5.76 -20.74
C ALA A 51 -0.56 -6.10 -20.22
N MET A 52 -0.64 -6.65 -19.01
CA MET A 52 -1.88 -7.13 -18.41
C MET A 52 -2.09 -6.48 -17.05
N GLU A 53 -3.21 -5.82 -16.87
CA GLU A 53 -3.72 -5.40 -15.57
C GLU A 53 -5.00 -6.17 -15.26
N CYS A 54 -5.31 -6.31 -13.97
CA CYS A 54 -6.54 -6.96 -13.54
C CYS A 54 -7.16 -6.23 -12.33
N ALA A 55 -8.45 -6.47 -12.12
CA ALA A 55 -9.14 -6.09 -10.89
C ALA A 55 -9.81 -7.33 -10.27
N GLU A 56 -9.84 -7.41 -8.94
CA GLU A 56 -10.44 -8.53 -8.22
C GLU A 56 -10.89 -8.08 -6.83
N ILE A 57 -12.15 -8.32 -6.49
CA ILE A 57 -12.75 -7.86 -5.23
C ILE A 57 -12.37 -8.74 -4.03
N ASP A 58 -12.13 -10.03 -4.27
CA ASP A 58 -11.79 -10.98 -3.20
C ASP A 58 -10.30 -10.85 -2.81
N PRO A 59 -9.99 -10.53 -1.54
CA PRO A 59 -8.61 -10.33 -1.09
C PRO A 59 -7.73 -11.58 -1.22
N ASP A 60 -8.29 -12.78 -1.00
CA ASP A 60 -7.53 -14.03 -1.11
C ASP A 60 -7.15 -14.31 -2.57
N LEU A 61 -8.07 -14.05 -3.50
CA LEU A 61 -7.81 -14.18 -4.94
C LEU A 61 -6.80 -13.12 -5.42
N ARG A 62 -6.81 -11.90 -4.86
CA ARG A 62 -5.76 -10.90 -5.17
C ARG A 62 -4.36 -11.38 -4.76
N GLU A 63 -4.23 -12.06 -3.62
CA GLU A 63 -2.94 -12.64 -3.23
C GLU A 63 -2.48 -13.75 -4.19
N VAL A 64 -3.41 -14.58 -4.69
CA VAL A 64 -3.11 -15.57 -5.74
C VAL A 64 -2.60 -14.88 -7.02
N LEU A 65 -3.28 -13.81 -7.46
CA LEU A 65 -2.88 -13.03 -8.65
C LEU A 65 -1.49 -12.40 -8.47
N ARG A 66 -1.23 -11.79 -7.31
CA ARG A 66 0.10 -11.24 -6.97
C ARG A 66 1.18 -12.33 -6.94
N GLY A 67 0.88 -13.51 -6.39
CA GLY A 67 1.77 -14.67 -6.41
C GLY A 67 2.13 -15.12 -7.83
N LYS A 68 1.18 -15.04 -8.78
CA LYS A 68 1.37 -15.28 -10.21
C LYS A 68 2.05 -14.09 -10.93
N LYS A 69 2.38 -13.00 -10.22
CA LYS A 69 2.98 -11.76 -10.74
C LYS A 69 2.08 -10.99 -11.71
N TYR A 70 0.76 -11.08 -11.55
CA TYR A 70 -0.18 -10.21 -12.25
C TYR A 70 -0.29 -8.86 -11.55
N LEU A 71 -0.51 -7.81 -12.34
CA LEU A 71 -0.66 -6.44 -11.87
C LEU A 71 -2.12 -6.20 -11.51
N VAL A 72 -2.44 -6.25 -10.22
CA VAL A 72 -3.76 -5.89 -9.70
C VAL A 72 -3.84 -4.37 -9.63
N ALA A 73 -4.68 -3.73 -10.45
CA ALA A 73 -4.80 -2.28 -10.55
C ALA A 73 -5.88 -1.70 -9.63
N ALA A 74 -6.94 -2.46 -9.39
CA ALA A 74 -8.04 -2.07 -8.53
C ALA A 74 -8.69 -3.29 -7.86
N GLU A 75 -9.53 -3.02 -6.86
CA GLU A 75 -10.31 -4.05 -6.18
C GLU A 75 -11.70 -4.21 -6.77
N ASP A 76 -12.47 -3.14 -6.76
CA ASP A 76 -13.83 -3.14 -7.29
C ASP A 76 -13.88 -2.46 -8.65
N PHE A 77 -14.11 -3.26 -9.68
CA PHE A 77 -14.19 -2.79 -11.05
C PHE A 77 -15.33 -1.80 -11.28
N LEU A 78 -16.49 -2.01 -10.66
CA LEU A 78 -17.68 -1.18 -10.92
C LEU A 78 -17.56 0.24 -10.34
N SER A 79 -16.77 0.41 -9.30
CA SER A 79 -16.49 1.72 -8.71
C SER A 79 -15.22 2.39 -9.21
N TRP A 80 -14.46 1.70 -10.08
CA TRP A 80 -13.16 2.14 -10.52
C TRP A 80 -13.22 2.95 -11.83
N ASP A 81 -12.88 4.24 -11.76
CA ASP A 81 -12.68 5.11 -12.93
C ASP A 81 -11.22 4.99 -13.41
N ALA A 82 -10.94 3.96 -14.21
CA ALA A 82 -9.61 3.67 -14.72
C ALA A 82 -9.13 4.75 -15.68
N GLN A 83 -7.96 5.34 -15.41
CA GLN A 83 -7.34 6.32 -16.30
C GLN A 83 -6.41 5.67 -17.33
N THR A 84 -6.06 4.39 -17.14
CA THR A 84 -5.29 3.60 -18.13
C THR A 84 -6.15 3.31 -19.36
N ARG A 85 -5.59 3.45 -20.55
CA ARG A 85 -6.25 3.09 -21.81
C ARG A 85 -5.91 1.66 -22.18
N TYR A 86 -6.94 0.85 -22.36
CA TYR A 86 -6.83 -0.55 -22.73
C TYR A 86 -7.15 -0.73 -24.21
N ASP A 87 -6.44 -1.66 -24.87
CA ASP A 87 -6.74 -2.08 -26.24
C ASP A 87 -7.71 -3.27 -26.23
N LEU A 88 -7.73 -4.03 -25.11
CA LEU A 88 -8.57 -5.20 -24.93
C LEU A 88 -9.06 -5.29 -23.48
N ILE A 89 -10.36 -5.54 -23.31
CA ILE A 89 -10.94 -6.00 -22.05
C ILE A 89 -11.47 -7.42 -22.25
N MET A 90 -10.97 -8.38 -21.47
CA MET A 90 -11.49 -9.75 -21.43
C MET A 90 -12.05 -10.04 -20.08
N MET A 91 -13.29 -10.57 -20.00
CA MET A 91 -13.92 -10.79 -18.70
C MET A 91 -14.94 -11.92 -18.68
N ASN A 92 -15.01 -12.58 -17.53
CA ASN A 92 -16.10 -13.45 -17.10
C ASN A 92 -16.68 -12.87 -15.79
N PRO A 93 -17.53 -11.84 -15.88
CA PRO A 93 -18.03 -11.16 -14.69
C PRO A 93 -19.01 -12.01 -13.89
N PRO A 94 -19.28 -11.69 -12.62
CA PRO A 94 -20.34 -12.33 -11.84
C PRO A 94 -21.67 -12.27 -12.56
N PHE A 95 -22.35 -13.41 -12.75
CA PHE A 95 -23.58 -13.49 -13.56
C PHE A 95 -24.73 -12.62 -13.06
N GLN A 96 -24.76 -12.25 -11.78
CA GLN A 96 -25.82 -11.41 -11.21
C GLN A 96 -25.72 -9.96 -11.65
N ASN A 97 -24.52 -9.46 -11.93
CA ASN A 97 -24.24 -8.05 -12.27
C ASN A 97 -23.47 -7.91 -13.58
N GLY A 98 -23.51 -8.93 -14.44
CA GLY A 98 -22.71 -8.97 -15.67
C GLY A 98 -23.04 -7.85 -16.63
N GLU A 99 -24.31 -7.41 -16.72
CA GLU A 99 -24.72 -6.26 -17.51
C GLU A 99 -24.04 -4.95 -17.09
N TYR A 100 -23.89 -4.72 -15.79
CA TYR A 100 -23.22 -3.51 -15.27
C TYR A 100 -21.71 -3.55 -15.56
N HIS A 101 -21.09 -4.72 -15.47
CA HIS A 101 -19.67 -4.88 -15.80
C HIS A 101 -19.42 -4.60 -17.29
N LEU A 102 -20.27 -5.11 -18.18
CA LEU A 102 -20.11 -4.88 -19.61
C LEU A 102 -20.40 -3.42 -19.98
N LEU A 103 -21.41 -2.79 -19.38
CA LEU A 103 -21.68 -1.36 -19.55
C LEU A 103 -20.46 -0.51 -19.11
N HIS A 104 -19.89 -0.81 -17.96
CA HIS A 104 -18.72 -0.09 -17.45
C HIS A 104 -17.49 -0.33 -18.36
N ALA A 105 -17.29 -1.54 -18.87
CA ALA A 105 -16.23 -1.84 -19.83
C ALA A 105 -16.41 -1.03 -21.14
N LEU A 106 -17.64 -0.89 -21.63
CA LEU A 106 -17.94 -0.03 -22.79
C LEU A 106 -17.61 1.43 -22.52
N ASP A 107 -17.86 1.92 -21.30
CA ASP A 107 -17.51 3.29 -20.89
C ASP A 107 -15.99 3.51 -20.86
N LEU A 108 -15.22 2.53 -20.37
CA LEU A 108 -13.76 2.61 -20.35
C LEU A 108 -13.13 2.55 -21.75
N MET A 109 -13.79 1.88 -22.72
CA MET A 109 -13.26 1.66 -24.06
C MET A 109 -13.68 2.72 -25.08
N GLN A 110 -14.17 3.89 -24.66
CA GLN A 110 -14.59 4.98 -25.56
C GLN A 110 -13.49 5.44 -26.53
N HIS A 111 -12.21 5.19 -26.20
CA HIS A 111 -11.07 5.51 -27.07
C HIS A 111 -10.81 4.49 -28.18
N GLY A 112 -11.63 3.45 -28.27
CA GLY A 112 -11.50 2.35 -29.22
C GLY A 112 -10.79 1.13 -28.62
N GLY A 113 -11.01 -0.03 -29.22
CA GLY A 113 -10.43 -1.31 -28.80
C GLY A 113 -11.39 -2.48 -28.94
N GLN A 114 -11.15 -3.54 -28.19
CA GLN A 114 -11.90 -4.79 -28.26
C GLN A 114 -12.39 -5.21 -26.87
N ILE A 115 -13.60 -5.75 -26.78
CA ILE A 115 -14.12 -6.36 -25.57
C ILE A 115 -14.54 -7.79 -25.86
N VAL A 116 -14.10 -8.73 -25.02
CA VAL A 116 -14.57 -10.13 -25.02
C VAL A 116 -15.18 -10.42 -23.66
N CYS A 117 -16.46 -10.75 -23.64
CA CYS A 117 -17.21 -10.94 -22.41
C CYS A 117 -18.03 -12.22 -22.44
N LEU A 118 -18.00 -12.98 -21.34
CA LEU A 118 -18.93 -14.09 -21.09
C LEU A 118 -20.07 -13.59 -20.21
N LEU A 119 -21.30 -13.64 -20.71
CA LEU A 119 -22.49 -13.31 -19.94
C LEU A 119 -23.46 -14.49 -19.91
N ASN A 120 -24.32 -14.51 -18.88
CA ASN A 120 -25.48 -15.40 -18.92
C ASN A 120 -26.35 -15.04 -20.16
N ALA A 121 -26.66 -16.03 -21.01
CA ALA A 121 -27.45 -15.80 -22.22
C ALA A 121 -28.84 -15.19 -21.92
N ALA A 122 -29.42 -15.50 -20.76
CA ALA A 122 -30.68 -14.90 -20.32
C ALA A 122 -30.59 -13.37 -20.12
N THR A 123 -29.39 -12.81 -19.89
CA THR A 123 -29.20 -11.35 -19.77
C THR A 123 -29.51 -10.62 -21.08
N LEU A 124 -29.21 -11.24 -22.21
CA LEU A 124 -29.46 -10.68 -23.55
C LEU A 124 -30.89 -10.94 -24.03
N ASN A 125 -31.49 -12.07 -23.61
CA ASN A 125 -32.83 -12.49 -24.03
C ASN A 125 -33.95 -11.81 -23.26
N ASN A 126 -33.64 -11.19 -22.10
CA ASN A 126 -34.62 -10.57 -21.23
C ASN A 126 -34.21 -9.10 -20.93
N ALA A 127 -34.74 -8.18 -21.72
CA ALA A 127 -34.47 -6.74 -21.61
C ALA A 127 -35.39 -6.01 -20.59
N GLU A 128 -35.84 -6.68 -19.53
CA GLU A 128 -36.78 -6.09 -18.55
C GLU A 128 -36.14 -4.94 -17.74
N SER A 129 -34.87 -5.04 -17.35
CA SER A 129 -34.20 -3.97 -16.61
C SER A 129 -33.77 -2.80 -17.48
N PRO A 130 -33.74 -1.56 -16.96
CA PRO A 130 -33.19 -0.41 -17.68
C PRO A 130 -31.75 -0.62 -18.13
N ALA A 131 -30.91 -1.24 -17.31
CA ALA A 131 -29.52 -1.53 -17.62
C ALA A 131 -29.37 -2.48 -18.81
N ARG A 132 -30.20 -3.53 -18.90
CA ARG A 132 -30.19 -4.48 -20.01
C ARG A 132 -30.64 -3.83 -21.32
N ARG A 133 -31.64 -2.94 -21.26
CA ARG A 133 -32.03 -2.15 -22.44
C ARG A 133 -30.93 -1.21 -22.93
N ASP A 134 -30.27 -0.51 -22.02
CA ASP A 134 -29.11 0.34 -22.35
C ASP A 134 -27.98 -0.50 -22.96
N LEU A 135 -27.68 -1.66 -22.37
CA LEU A 135 -26.66 -2.56 -22.88
C LEU A 135 -26.96 -2.99 -24.32
N MET A 136 -28.17 -3.45 -24.59
CA MET A 136 -28.56 -3.87 -25.94
C MET A 136 -28.45 -2.72 -26.96
N GLN A 137 -28.92 -1.53 -26.58
CA GLN A 137 -28.81 -0.33 -27.41
C GLN A 137 -27.36 0.05 -27.72
N ARG A 138 -26.45 -0.11 -26.74
CA ARG A 138 -25.03 0.19 -26.93
C ARG A 138 -24.35 -0.88 -27.77
N LEU A 139 -24.65 -2.17 -27.58
CA LEU A 139 -24.10 -3.25 -28.43
C LEU A 139 -24.50 -3.10 -29.89
N GLU A 140 -25.70 -2.62 -30.19
CA GLU A 140 -26.16 -2.34 -31.58
C GLU A 140 -25.37 -1.22 -32.25
N LYS A 141 -24.76 -0.29 -31.49
CA LYS A 141 -23.96 0.81 -32.06
C LYS A 141 -22.57 0.36 -32.52
N TYR A 142 -22.11 -0.78 -32.06
CA TYR A 142 -20.77 -1.29 -32.35
C TYR A 142 -20.85 -2.57 -33.22
N LYS A 143 -19.72 -2.91 -33.84
CA LYS A 143 -19.60 -4.23 -34.48
C LYS A 143 -19.53 -5.27 -33.35
N THR A 144 -20.66 -5.97 -33.15
CA THR A 144 -20.83 -6.96 -32.11
C THR A 144 -21.12 -8.32 -32.69
N GLU A 145 -20.40 -9.35 -32.21
CA GLU A 145 -20.62 -10.75 -32.54
C GLU A 145 -21.01 -11.49 -31.26
N ILE A 146 -22.09 -12.26 -31.27
CA ILE A 146 -22.62 -12.98 -30.12
C ILE A 146 -22.77 -14.46 -30.47
N GLN A 147 -22.14 -15.31 -29.69
CA GLN A 147 -22.24 -16.76 -29.82
C GLN A 147 -22.81 -17.35 -28.50
N THR A 148 -23.95 -18.05 -28.59
CA THR A 148 -24.50 -18.76 -27.44
C THR A 148 -23.85 -20.13 -27.28
N ILE A 149 -23.37 -20.46 -26.09
CA ILE A 149 -22.71 -21.72 -25.75
C ILE A 149 -23.58 -22.40 -24.68
N PRO A 150 -24.32 -23.47 -25.04
CA PRO A 150 -25.17 -24.19 -24.11
C PRO A 150 -24.31 -24.96 -23.10
N ASP A 151 -24.80 -25.10 -21.86
CA ASP A 151 -24.18 -25.87 -20.80
C ASP A 151 -22.68 -25.54 -20.58
N ALA A 152 -22.28 -24.29 -20.77
CA ALA A 152 -20.87 -23.87 -20.87
C ALA A 152 -20.03 -24.18 -19.62
N PHE A 153 -20.63 -24.24 -18.42
CA PHE A 153 -19.98 -24.53 -17.14
C PHE A 153 -20.29 -25.91 -16.58
N LYS A 154 -20.92 -26.82 -17.35
CA LYS A 154 -21.30 -28.16 -16.90
C LYS A 154 -20.12 -29.01 -16.40
N HIS A 155 -18.95 -28.82 -17.01
CA HIS A 155 -17.72 -29.54 -16.68
C HIS A 155 -16.66 -28.64 -16.03
N ALA A 156 -17.04 -27.47 -15.53
CA ALA A 156 -16.15 -26.54 -14.85
C ALA A 156 -15.77 -27.04 -13.44
N GLU A 157 -14.71 -26.52 -12.87
CA GLU A 157 -14.32 -26.76 -11.46
C GLU A 157 -15.49 -26.50 -10.49
N ARG A 158 -16.36 -25.55 -10.84
CA ARG A 158 -17.66 -25.32 -10.22
C ARG A 158 -18.73 -25.42 -11.30
N ALA A 159 -19.44 -26.53 -11.31
CA ALA A 159 -20.48 -26.80 -12.31
C ALA A 159 -21.69 -25.86 -12.13
N ALA A 160 -22.23 -25.37 -13.23
CA ALA A 160 -23.48 -24.63 -13.30
C ALA A 160 -24.19 -24.96 -14.62
N ASP A 161 -25.50 -25.22 -14.54
CA ASP A 161 -26.36 -25.44 -15.72
C ASP A 161 -26.79 -24.03 -16.23
N VAL A 162 -25.91 -23.37 -16.98
CA VAL A 162 -26.14 -22.02 -17.49
C VAL A 162 -25.66 -21.93 -18.94
N ASP A 163 -26.53 -21.47 -19.81
CA ASP A 163 -26.17 -21.07 -21.16
C ASP A 163 -25.45 -19.72 -21.13
N VAL A 164 -24.30 -19.65 -21.76
CA VAL A 164 -23.45 -18.45 -21.77
C VAL A 164 -23.42 -17.83 -23.17
N ALA A 165 -23.51 -16.53 -23.23
CA ALA A 165 -23.24 -15.76 -24.43
C ALA A 165 -21.77 -15.28 -24.41
N LEU A 166 -20.99 -15.72 -25.38
CA LEU A 166 -19.69 -15.14 -25.71
C LEU A 166 -19.93 -13.93 -26.61
N ILE A 167 -19.59 -12.76 -26.11
CA ILE A 167 -19.81 -11.47 -26.78
C ILE A 167 -18.46 -10.90 -27.16
N TYR A 168 -18.27 -10.61 -28.42
CA TYR A 168 -17.12 -9.89 -28.95
C TYR A 168 -17.55 -8.54 -29.52
N VAL A 169 -16.99 -7.47 -29.05
CA VAL A 169 -17.31 -6.09 -29.44
C VAL A 169 -16.05 -5.41 -29.95
N THR A 170 -16.12 -4.86 -31.16
CA THR A 170 -15.09 -3.97 -31.70
C THR A 170 -15.56 -2.53 -31.63
N ILE A 171 -14.86 -1.72 -30.86
CA ILE A 171 -15.12 -0.29 -30.69
C ILE A 171 -14.13 0.46 -31.61
N PRO A 172 -14.60 1.21 -32.60
CA PRO A 172 -13.72 1.96 -33.49
C PRO A 172 -12.99 3.06 -32.72
N LYS A 173 -11.71 3.28 -33.06
CA LYS A 173 -10.98 4.43 -32.58
C LYS A 173 -11.71 5.69 -33.07
N GLN A 174 -12.28 6.47 -32.18
CA GLN A 174 -12.88 7.74 -32.59
C GLN A 174 -11.74 8.64 -33.09
N ARG A 175 -11.71 8.92 -34.41
CA ARG A 175 -10.97 10.07 -34.90
C ARG A 175 -11.69 11.30 -34.35
N GLN A 176 -11.01 12.10 -33.53
CA GLN A 176 -11.47 13.45 -33.24
C GLN A 176 -11.31 14.28 -34.53
N ASP A 177 -12.15 14.00 -35.53
CA ASP A 177 -12.08 14.63 -36.89
C ASP A 177 -12.72 16.03 -36.92
N SER A 178 -13.18 16.56 -35.78
CA SER A 178 -13.64 17.93 -35.75
C SER A 178 -13.41 18.54 -34.35
N TYR A 179 -12.61 19.58 -34.32
CA TYR A 179 -12.75 20.59 -33.28
C TYR A 179 -14.21 21.02 -33.25
N ASN A 180 -14.99 20.43 -32.38
CA ASN A 180 -16.32 20.90 -32.14
C ASN A 180 -16.20 22.22 -31.38
N LEU A 181 -16.35 23.34 -32.09
CA LEU A 181 -16.38 24.69 -31.49
C LEU A 181 -17.37 24.76 -30.32
N ASP A 182 -18.38 23.88 -30.29
CA ASP A 182 -19.34 23.79 -29.21
C ASP A 182 -18.75 23.11 -27.96
N ASP A 183 -17.80 22.20 -28.10
CA ASP A 183 -17.10 21.63 -26.94
C ASP A 183 -16.09 22.61 -26.35
N LEU A 184 -15.46 23.45 -27.15
CA LEU A 184 -14.64 24.58 -26.69
C LEU A 184 -15.49 25.64 -25.99
N ARG A 185 -16.71 25.90 -26.49
CA ARG A 185 -17.67 26.80 -25.84
C ARG A 185 -18.18 26.24 -24.52
N ARG A 186 -18.53 24.94 -24.45
CA ARG A 186 -18.92 24.27 -23.20
C ARG A 186 -17.79 24.20 -22.20
N ALA A 187 -16.54 24.05 -22.63
CA ALA A 187 -15.37 24.13 -21.74
C ALA A 187 -15.10 25.55 -21.24
N ALA A 188 -15.51 26.58 -22.02
CA ALA A 188 -15.45 28.00 -21.59
C ALA A 188 -16.59 28.36 -20.63
N ASP A 189 -17.73 27.64 -20.68
CA ASP A 189 -18.87 27.81 -19.78
C ASP A 189 -18.71 27.05 -18.44
N LEU A 190 -17.63 26.31 -18.26
CA LEU A 190 -17.25 25.82 -16.93
C LEU A 190 -16.97 27.04 -16.04
N PRO A 191 -17.56 27.13 -14.82
CA PRO A 191 -17.25 28.23 -13.94
C PRO A 191 -15.74 28.34 -13.81
N PRO A 192 -15.16 29.57 -13.84
CA PRO A 192 -13.74 29.75 -13.70
C PRO A 192 -13.33 28.99 -12.45
N CYS A 193 -12.39 28.07 -12.61
CA CYS A 193 -11.77 27.42 -11.48
C CYS A 193 -11.07 28.55 -10.72
N ASP A 194 -11.75 29.09 -9.69
CA ASP A 194 -11.18 30.12 -8.84
C ASP A 194 -9.88 29.56 -8.26
N VAL A 195 -8.78 30.00 -8.83
CA VAL A 195 -7.42 29.61 -8.39
C VAL A 195 -7.20 30.07 -6.94
N GLU A 196 -7.99 31.03 -6.47
CA GLU A 196 -7.99 31.49 -5.07
C GLU A 196 -8.81 30.60 -4.13
N SER A 197 -9.70 29.74 -4.62
CA SER A 197 -10.37 28.72 -3.81
C SER A 197 -9.53 27.46 -3.53
N ASN A 198 -8.22 27.53 -3.68
CA ASN A 198 -7.27 26.52 -3.17
C ASN A 198 -7.35 26.32 -1.64
N GLN A 199 -8.22 27.05 -0.96
CA GLN A 199 -8.73 26.78 0.37
C GLN A 199 -10.12 26.10 0.34
N LEU A 200 -10.36 25.19 -0.59
CA LEU A 200 -11.31 24.12 -0.32
C LEU A 200 -10.74 23.42 0.91
N ALA A 201 -11.32 23.74 2.05
CA ALA A 201 -11.04 23.11 3.32
C ALA A 201 -11.52 21.65 3.21
N PHE A 202 -10.74 20.83 2.50
CA PHE A 202 -10.93 19.39 2.51
C PHE A 202 -10.74 18.97 3.96
N ARG A 203 -11.78 18.41 4.54
CA ARG A 203 -11.69 17.81 5.88
C ARG A 203 -10.65 16.70 5.93
N ASP A 204 -10.37 16.08 4.79
CA ASP A 204 -9.39 15.02 4.63
C ASP A 204 -8.32 15.39 3.57
N PRO A 205 -7.04 15.53 3.98
CA PRO A 205 -5.92 15.77 3.07
C PRO A 205 -5.75 14.68 2.00
N ILE A 206 -6.18 13.44 2.26
CA ILE A 206 -6.08 12.31 1.34
C ILE A 206 -7.09 12.48 0.21
N GLU A 207 -8.33 12.87 0.53
CA GLU A 207 -9.36 13.16 -0.46
C GLU A 207 -8.92 14.27 -1.42
N ALA A 208 -8.32 15.34 -0.89
CA ALA A 208 -7.75 16.41 -1.70
C ALA A 208 -6.66 15.92 -2.66
N LEU A 209 -5.84 14.97 -2.21
CA LEU A 209 -4.78 14.39 -3.03
C LEU A 209 -5.35 13.54 -4.17
N VAL A 210 -6.40 12.76 -3.91
CA VAL A 210 -7.11 11.95 -4.92
C VAL A 210 -7.76 12.84 -5.97
N GLN A 211 -8.44 13.89 -5.56
CA GLN A 211 -9.08 14.84 -6.51
C GLN A 211 -8.05 15.54 -7.40
N ARG A 212 -6.90 15.93 -6.83
CA ARG A 212 -5.79 16.49 -7.63
C ARG A 212 -5.24 15.49 -8.64
N TYR A 213 -5.08 14.23 -8.24
CA TYR A 213 -4.65 13.17 -9.15
C TYR A 213 -5.61 13.02 -10.32
N GLN A 214 -6.91 12.91 -10.05
CA GLN A 214 -7.94 12.75 -11.08
C GLN A 214 -7.99 13.94 -12.03
N MET A 215 -7.88 15.17 -11.51
CA MET A 215 -7.85 16.39 -12.32
C MET A 215 -6.60 16.42 -13.21
N GLU A 216 -5.41 16.17 -12.64
CA GLU A 216 -4.14 16.19 -13.39
C GLU A 216 -4.14 15.09 -14.46
N ALA A 217 -4.69 13.90 -14.16
CA ALA A 217 -4.84 12.81 -15.12
C ALA A 217 -5.70 13.21 -16.32
N ARG A 218 -6.91 13.75 -16.10
CA ARG A 218 -7.82 14.15 -17.16
C ARG A 218 -7.24 15.26 -18.06
N ILE A 219 -6.70 16.30 -17.43
CA ILE A 219 -6.11 17.44 -18.15
C ILE A 219 -4.90 16.96 -18.97
N GLY A 220 -4.00 16.18 -18.36
CA GLY A 220 -2.80 15.72 -19.05
C GLY A 220 -3.11 14.76 -20.21
N LEU A 221 -4.07 13.84 -20.05
CA LEU A 221 -4.53 12.98 -21.13
C LEU A 221 -5.10 13.79 -22.30
N LYS A 222 -5.95 14.79 -22.00
CA LYS A 222 -6.51 15.67 -23.03
C LYS A 222 -5.42 16.44 -23.80
N MET A 223 -4.44 17.00 -23.08
CA MET A 223 -3.32 17.69 -23.72
C MET A 223 -2.49 16.75 -24.62
N LEU A 224 -2.27 15.51 -24.19
CA LEU A 224 -1.55 14.52 -25.01
C LEU A 224 -2.33 14.17 -26.28
N ASP A 225 -3.65 14.01 -26.20
CA ASP A 225 -4.50 13.74 -27.36
C ASP A 225 -4.50 14.91 -28.35
N GLU A 226 -4.57 16.14 -27.87
CA GLU A 226 -4.50 17.34 -28.69
C GLU A 226 -3.14 17.47 -29.40
N CYS A 227 -2.04 17.15 -28.72
CA CYS A 227 -0.71 17.14 -29.31
C CYS A 227 -0.55 16.02 -30.37
N GLU A 228 -1.09 14.83 -30.11
CA GLU A 228 -1.09 13.73 -31.08
C GLU A 228 -1.90 14.10 -32.34
N THR A 229 -3.04 14.74 -32.13
CA THR A 229 -3.89 15.24 -33.22
C THR A 229 -3.17 16.31 -34.07
N LEU A 230 -2.53 17.28 -33.38
CA LEU A 230 -1.76 18.34 -34.04
C LEU A 230 -0.60 17.74 -34.87
N GLY A 231 0.14 16.77 -34.30
CA GLY A 231 1.23 16.08 -34.99
C GLY A 231 0.75 15.34 -36.22
N SER A 232 -0.42 14.72 -36.17
CA SER A 232 -1.01 14.03 -37.33
C SER A 232 -1.43 14.99 -38.45
N MET A 233 -1.79 16.22 -38.12
CA MET A 233 -2.14 17.27 -39.07
C MET A 233 -0.91 17.90 -39.77
N LEU A 234 0.23 17.88 -39.10
CA LEU A 234 1.50 18.49 -39.53
C LEU A 234 2.46 17.49 -40.17
N GLU A 235 1.98 16.34 -40.63
CA GLU A 235 2.78 15.25 -41.23
C GLU A 235 3.91 14.71 -40.29
N GLY A 236 3.90 15.12 -39.03
CA GLY A 236 4.80 14.60 -37.99
C GLY A 236 4.92 15.51 -36.77
N GLU A 237 5.09 14.89 -35.61
CA GLU A 237 5.26 15.64 -34.36
C GLU A 237 6.51 16.53 -34.33
N GLU A 238 7.50 16.25 -35.19
CA GLU A 238 8.76 16.99 -35.25
C GLU A 238 8.59 18.39 -35.83
N GLU A 239 7.55 18.61 -36.65
CA GLU A 239 7.24 19.91 -37.25
C GLU A 239 6.41 20.81 -36.34
N SER A 240 5.84 20.27 -35.25
CA SER A 240 5.09 21.05 -34.30
C SER A 240 6.02 21.90 -33.40
N ILE A 241 5.72 23.20 -33.29
CA ILE A 241 6.38 24.12 -32.35
C ILE A 241 5.97 23.76 -30.92
N ILE A 242 4.76 23.21 -30.71
CA ILE A 242 4.28 22.75 -29.43
C ILE A 242 4.69 21.29 -29.23
N ARG A 243 5.71 21.10 -28.40
CA ARG A 243 6.15 19.76 -28.01
C ARG A 243 5.80 19.52 -26.55
N VAL A 244 4.94 18.54 -26.27
CA VAL A 244 4.76 18.08 -24.90
C VAL A 244 5.89 17.13 -24.57
N THR A 245 6.87 17.62 -23.85
CA THR A 245 7.98 16.83 -23.33
C THR A 245 7.49 16.05 -22.12
N VAL A 246 6.67 15.04 -22.33
CA VAL A 246 6.26 14.11 -21.27
C VAL A 246 7.43 13.15 -21.07
N LEU A 247 8.22 13.36 -19.99
CA LEU A 247 9.22 12.40 -19.53
C LEU A 247 10.34 12.08 -20.52
N SER A 248 10.80 13.08 -21.24
CA SER A 248 11.79 12.93 -22.30
C SER A 248 13.05 12.13 -21.94
N ALA A 249 13.51 12.18 -20.69
CA ALA A 249 14.71 11.46 -20.27
C ALA A 249 14.45 9.96 -20.00
N GLU A 250 13.27 9.58 -19.49
CA GLU A 250 12.94 8.18 -19.16
C GLU A 250 12.34 7.43 -20.34
N LEU A 251 11.51 8.08 -21.16
CA LEU A 251 11.08 7.54 -22.45
C LEU A 251 12.28 7.26 -23.37
N ALA A 252 13.22 8.20 -23.48
CA ALA A 252 14.43 8.02 -24.27
C ALA A 252 15.36 6.92 -23.71
N ARG A 253 15.37 6.69 -22.41
CA ARG A 253 16.07 5.55 -21.79
C ARG A 253 15.38 4.23 -22.05
N ALA A 254 14.03 4.19 -21.98
CA ALA A 254 13.24 3.01 -22.27
C ALA A 254 13.34 2.60 -23.74
N GLU A 255 13.32 3.56 -24.66
CA GLU A 255 13.52 3.33 -26.09
C GLU A 255 14.94 2.82 -26.43
N LYS A 256 15.97 3.33 -25.76
CA LYS A 256 17.38 2.90 -25.95
C LYS A 256 17.74 1.62 -25.23
N GLY A 257 17.03 1.26 -24.17
CA GLY A 257 17.40 0.16 -23.28
C GLY A 257 16.92 -1.23 -23.69
N GLY A 258 16.09 -1.37 -24.72
CA GLY A 258 15.58 -2.68 -25.20
C GLY A 258 14.81 -3.50 -24.16
N MET A 259 14.52 -2.96 -22.98
CA MET A 259 13.89 -3.65 -21.87
C MET A 259 12.47 -3.14 -21.62
N ASP A 260 11.58 -4.02 -21.24
CA ASP A 260 10.24 -3.89 -20.62
C ASP A 260 9.44 -2.55 -20.73
N GLY A 261 10.05 -1.43 -21.07
CA GLY A 261 9.42 -0.14 -21.30
C GLY A 261 8.48 -0.09 -22.50
N LEU A 262 8.68 -0.99 -23.46
CA LEU A 262 7.84 -1.13 -24.66
C LEU A 262 6.45 -1.76 -24.39
N LYS A 263 6.21 -2.28 -23.20
CA LYS A 263 4.91 -2.87 -22.83
C LYS A 263 3.78 -1.84 -22.72
N TYR A 264 4.10 -0.56 -22.52
CA TYR A 264 3.10 0.52 -22.39
C TYR A 264 3.21 1.49 -23.57
N ASN A 265 2.89 1.07 -24.74
CA ASN A 265 3.18 1.75 -26.01
C ASN A 265 2.41 3.06 -26.30
N SER A 266 1.61 3.58 -25.39
CA SER A 266 1.00 4.89 -25.56
C SER A 266 1.62 5.91 -24.63
N LYS A 267 1.84 7.13 -25.14
CA LYS A 267 2.29 8.28 -24.32
C LYS A 267 1.35 8.53 -23.14
N GLN A 268 0.05 8.28 -23.37
CA GLN A 268 -1.01 8.42 -22.38
C GLN A 268 -0.85 7.43 -21.23
N ASN A 269 -0.64 6.15 -21.50
CA ASN A 269 -0.46 5.14 -20.46
C ASN A 269 0.84 5.34 -19.67
N TRP A 270 1.89 5.77 -20.35
CA TRP A 270 3.14 6.14 -19.69
C TRP A 270 2.96 7.32 -18.74
N TYR A 271 2.25 8.37 -19.20
CA TYR A 271 1.92 9.53 -18.38
C TYR A 271 1.14 9.15 -17.12
N ILE A 272 0.09 8.35 -17.25
CA ILE A 272 -0.72 7.88 -16.13
C ILE A 272 0.11 7.06 -15.14
N ARG A 273 0.96 6.17 -15.61
CA ARG A 273 1.85 5.37 -14.76
C ARG A 273 2.77 6.24 -13.90
N GLU A 274 3.40 7.24 -14.51
CA GLU A 274 4.30 8.16 -13.80
C GLU A 274 3.53 9.06 -12.84
N LEU A 275 2.39 9.58 -13.27
CA LEU A 275 1.53 10.38 -12.41
C LEU A 275 1.10 9.58 -11.19
N ARG A 276 0.62 8.37 -11.38
CA ARG A 276 0.25 7.42 -10.34
C ARG A 276 1.40 7.18 -9.35
N SER A 277 2.60 6.87 -9.86
CA SER A 277 3.81 6.69 -9.03
C SER A 277 4.13 7.92 -8.18
N ARG A 278 4.02 9.13 -8.76
CA ARG A 278 4.28 10.40 -8.05
C ARG A 278 3.27 10.63 -6.93
N TYR A 279 1.99 10.33 -7.14
CA TYR A 279 0.97 10.52 -6.12
C TYR A 279 1.08 9.51 -4.98
N TRP A 280 1.41 8.25 -5.27
CA TRP A 280 1.74 7.27 -4.23
C TRP A 280 2.95 7.70 -3.40
N GLN A 281 4.01 8.21 -4.03
CA GLN A 281 5.17 8.75 -3.32
C GLN A 281 4.81 9.96 -2.44
N LYS A 282 3.95 10.87 -2.92
CA LYS A 282 3.46 12.01 -2.11
C LYS A 282 2.69 11.54 -0.89
N LEU A 283 1.78 10.58 -1.04
CA LEU A 283 0.99 10.03 0.06
C LEU A 283 1.88 9.40 1.13
N PHE A 284 2.78 8.50 0.74
CA PHE A 284 3.69 7.82 1.67
C PHE A 284 4.81 8.72 2.22
N GLY A 285 5.14 9.78 1.51
CA GLY A 285 6.07 10.81 1.96
C GLY A 285 5.47 11.79 2.97
N SER A 286 4.15 11.73 3.21
CA SER A 286 3.48 12.67 4.11
C SER A 286 3.97 12.51 5.55
N PRO A 287 4.21 13.61 6.29
CA PRO A 287 4.66 13.54 7.68
C PRO A 287 3.71 12.77 8.59
N GLN A 288 2.40 12.86 8.34
CA GLN A 288 1.36 12.18 9.13
C GLN A 288 1.48 10.65 9.04
N LEU A 289 1.67 10.10 7.83
CA LEU A 289 1.85 8.66 7.65
C LEU A 289 3.22 8.18 8.17
N ARG A 290 4.28 8.95 7.95
CA ARG A 290 5.62 8.59 8.44
C ARG A 290 5.70 8.55 9.95
N ALA A 291 5.00 9.44 10.66
CA ALA A 291 4.96 9.46 12.11
C ALA A 291 4.35 8.17 12.71
N LEU A 292 3.46 7.51 11.97
CA LEU A 292 2.79 6.27 12.40
C LEU A 292 3.59 5.01 12.07
N MET A 293 4.62 5.08 11.21
CA MET A 293 5.36 3.92 10.73
C MET A 293 6.69 3.76 11.45
N THR A 294 6.98 2.56 11.97
CA THR A 294 8.34 2.18 12.40
C THR A 294 9.29 2.15 11.19
N GLN A 295 10.58 2.25 11.43
CA GLN A 295 11.57 2.20 10.35
C GLN A 295 11.51 0.92 9.52
N GLN A 296 11.22 -0.21 10.14
CA GLN A 296 11.02 -1.47 9.43
C GLN A 296 9.83 -1.42 8.50
N VAL A 297 8.68 -0.90 8.96
CA VAL A 297 7.49 -0.71 8.13
C VAL A 297 7.81 0.23 6.97
N GLN A 298 8.55 1.33 7.20
CA GLN A 298 8.97 2.24 6.14
C GLN A 298 9.86 1.54 5.09
N ALA A 299 10.80 0.68 5.50
CA ALA A 299 11.67 -0.06 4.59
C ALA A 299 10.91 -1.12 3.79
N GLU A 300 10.03 -1.90 4.43
CA GLU A 300 9.17 -2.89 3.77
C GLU A 300 8.23 -2.22 2.76
N TRP A 301 7.70 -1.04 3.10
CA TRP A 301 6.84 -0.27 2.22
C TRP A 301 7.59 0.38 1.07
N GLY A 302 8.84 0.81 1.27
CA GLY A 302 9.70 1.27 0.20
C GLY A 302 9.87 0.22 -0.91
N ALA A 303 9.99 -1.06 -0.53
CA ALA A 303 10.01 -2.17 -1.47
C ALA A 303 8.64 -2.41 -2.13
N LYS A 304 7.54 -2.30 -1.37
CA LYS A 304 6.16 -2.46 -1.88
C LYS A 304 5.71 -1.28 -2.76
N LEU A 305 6.25 -0.06 -2.58
CA LEU A 305 5.95 1.10 -3.43
C LEU A 305 6.13 0.82 -4.92
N ASN A 306 7.10 0.00 -5.30
CA ASN A 306 7.27 -0.41 -6.70
C ASN A 306 6.11 -1.27 -7.21
N ALA A 307 5.51 -2.08 -6.35
CA ALA A 307 4.31 -2.86 -6.69
C ALA A 307 3.05 -1.97 -6.75
N LEU A 308 2.99 -0.91 -5.92
CA LEU A 308 1.87 0.03 -5.89
C LEU A 308 1.83 0.97 -7.11
N ARG A 309 2.90 1.04 -7.92
CA ARG A 309 2.89 1.79 -9.19
C ARG A 309 1.83 1.27 -10.17
N SER A 310 1.43 0.01 -10.06
CA SER A 310 0.35 -0.59 -10.85
C SER A 310 -1.04 -0.36 -10.26
N TYR A 311 -1.14 -0.09 -8.96
CA TYR A 311 -2.39 0.22 -8.29
C TYR A 311 -2.84 1.64 -8.63
N ASP A 312 -4.07 1.82 -9.11
CA ASP A 312 -4.59 3.15 -9.40
C ASP A 312 -4.78 3.97 -8.13
N PHE A 313 -4.61 5.29 -8.22
CA PHE A 313 -4.62 6.19 -7.07
C PHE A 313 -6.04 6.66 -6.79
N THR A 314 -6.83 5.79 -6.15
CA THR A 314 -8.24 6.00 -5.82
C THR A 314 -8.50 5.85 -4.32
N MET A 315 -9.58 6.45 -3.80
CA MET A 315 -9.95 6.31 -2.39
C MET A 315 -10.16 4.84 -1.97
N PRO A 316 -10.88 3.99 -2.72
CA PRO A 316 -11.02 2.57 -2.36
C PRO A 316 -9.67 1.87 -2.21
N ASN A 317 -8.76 2.04 -3.18
CA ASN A 317 -7.44 1.44 -3.14
C ASN A 317 -6.59 1.96 -1.97
N ILE A 318 -6.67 3.26 -1.66
CA ILE A 318 -5.98 3.86 -0.51
C ILE A 318 -6.51 3.29 0.80
N LEU A 319 -7.84 3.21 0.96
CA LEU A 319 -8.46 2.65 2.16
C LEU A 319 -8.10 1.17 2.37
N GLN A 320 -8.02 0.40 1.30
CA GLN A 320 -7.60 -0.99 1.40
C GLN A 320 -6.14 -1.12 1.81
N ILE A 321 -5.26 -0.33 1.20
CA ILE A 321 -3.86 -0.27 1.60
C ILE A 321 -3.73 0.15 3.07
N GLN A 322 -4.56 1.09 3.53
CA GLN A 322 -4.60 1.45 4.95
C GLN A 322 -5.06 0.30 5.85
N LYS A 323 -6.05 -0.50 5.42
CA LYS A 323 -6.46 -1.72 6.16
C LYS A 323 -5.35 -2.77 6.20
N ASP A 324 -4.71 -3.02 5.06
CA ASP A 324 -3.58 -3.95 4.98
C ASP A 324 -2.39 -3.46 5.82
N LEU A 325 -2.15 -2.13 5.85
CA LEU A 325 -1.18 -1.50 6.75
C LEU A 325 -1.56 -1.72 8.20
N ALA A 326 -2.79 -1.46 8.58
CA ALA A 326 -3.24 -1.59 9.96
C ALA A 326 -3.10 -3.04 10.46
N ALA A 327 -3.47 -4.02 9.63
CA ALA A 327 -3.33 -5.44 9.96
C ALA A 327 -1.85 -5.85 10.16
N ASN A 328 -0.96 -5.38 9.29
CA ASN A 328 0.48 -5.67 9.36
C ASN A 328 1.21 -4.78 10.39
N LEU A 329 0.71 -3.56 10.65
CA LEU A 329 1.31 -2.63 11.62
C LEU A 329 1.30 -3.20 13.04
N VAL A 330 0.21 -3.84 13.46
CA VAL A 330 0.12 -4.44 14.81
C VAL A 330 1.23 -5.48 14.99
N GLN A 331 1.42 -6.38 14.02
CA GLN A 331 2.48 -7.38 14.09
C GLN A 331 3.88 -6.74 14.00
N SER A 332 4.07 -5.80 13.07
CA SER A 332 5.37 -5.13 12.88
C SER A 332 5.75 -4.24 14.07
N VAL A 333 4.78 -3.60 14.74
CA VAL A 333 5.00 -2.84 15.96
C VAL A 333 5.37 -3.76 17.11
N ASP A 334 4.66 -4.88 17.29
CA ASP A 334 5.00 -5.90 18.28
C ASP A 334 6.44 -6.40 18.09
N ASP A 335 6.83 -6.70 16.85
CA ASP A 335 8.19 -7.14 16.50
C ASP A 335 9.24 -6.04 16.74
N ALA A 336 8.92 -4.77 16.46
CA ALA A 336 9.80 -3.65 16.74
C ALA A 336 10.00 -3.45 18.25
N ILE A 337 8.91 -3.55 19.02
CA ILE A 337 8.96 -3.50 20.49
C ILE A 337 9.83 -4.63 21.04
N LEU A 338 9.68 -5.86 20.53
CA LEU A 338 10.49 -7.01 20.97
C LEU A 338 11.97 -6.84 20.62
N ARG A 339 12.31 -6.39 19.42
CA ARG A 339 13.71 -6.11 19.06
C ARG A 339 14.32 -5.03 19.94
N MET A 340 13.58 -3.95 20.19
CA MET A 340 14.05 -2.90 21.10
C MET A 340 14.21 -3.43 22.52
N PHE A 341 13.27 -4.25 22.98
CA PHE A 341 13.36 -4.90 24.29
C PHE A 341 14.62 -5.76 24.40
N ASP A 342 14.92 -6.61 23.40
CA ASP A 342 16.12 -7.44 23.37
C ASP A 342 17.41 -6.59 23.37
N ARG A 343 17.42 -5.49 22.63
CA ARG A 343 18.57 -4.58 22.56
C ARG A 343 18.80 -3.83 23.87
N LEU A 344 17.73 -3.47 24.58
CA LEU A 344 17.82 -2.81 25.90
C LEU A 344 18.08 -3.78 27.06
N THR A 345 17.90 -5.09 26.85
CA THR A 345 18.07 -6.15 27.86
C THR A 345 19.25 -7.05 27.53
N TYR A 346 18.96 -8.24 27.02
CA TYR A 346 19.89 -9.35 26.87
C TYR A 346 21.12 -9.02 26.02
N GLU A 347 20.95 -8.30 24.90
CA GLU A 347 22.05 -8.06 23.95
C GLU A 347 23.19 -7.24 24.55
N ASN A 348 22.89 -6.32 25.46
CA ASN A 348 23.87 -5.48 26.13
C ASN A 348 24.02 -5.84 27.62
N SER A 349 23.54 -7.02 28.05
CA SER A 349 23.71 -7.51 29.41
C SER A 349 25.03 -8.23 29.60
N MET A 350 25.49 -8.28 30.86
CA MET A 350 26.67 -9.05 31.23
C MET A 350 26.42 -10.57 31.16
N GLU A 351 25.19 -11.02 31.25
CA GLU A 351 24.81 -12.43 31.13
C GLU A 351 25.08 -12.99 29.70
N LYS A 352 24.91 -12.18 28.66
CA LYS A 352 25.29 -12.55 27.29
C LYS A 352 26.78 -12.34 27.04
N ASN A 353 27.31 -11.23 27.49
CA ASN A 353 28.63 -10.74 27.17
C ASN A 353 29.49 -10.68 28.44
N GLY A 354 30.16 -11.76 28.82
CA GLY A 354 30.90 -11.90 30.07
C GLY A 354 32.06 -10.90 30.26
N ASN A 355 32.48 -10.21 29.19
CA ASN A 355 33.53 -9.21 29.24
C ASN A 355 33.08 -7.87 28.71
N ILE A 356 32.82 -6.90 29.57
CA ILE A 356 32.36 -5.55 29.23
C ILE A 356 33.32 -4.74 28.38
N HIS A 357 34.61 -5.07 28.38
CA HIS A 357 35.62 -4.36 27.60
C HIS A 357 35.62 -4.75 26.12
N TYR A 358 35.26 -5.99 25.83
CA TYR A 358 35.30 -6.53 24.46
C TYR A 358 33.90 -6.71 23.86
N TYR A 359 32.88 -7.01 24.68
CA TYR A 359 31.59 -7.43 24.20
C TYR A 359 30.43 -6.50 24.59
N ASN A 360 30.75 -5.32 25.18
CA ASN A 360 29.74 -4.31 25.54
C ASN A 360 28.63 -4.83 26.47
N GLY A 361 28.94 -5.75 27.40
CA GLY A 361 28.01 -6.23 28.40
C GLY A 361 28.12 -5.44 29.72
N TRP A 362 27.02 -4.89 30.19
CA TRP A 362 27.02 -4.08 31.40
C TRP A 362 26.18 -4.69 32.51
N LYS A 363 26.67 -4.65 33.79
CA LYS A 363 25.90 -5.04 34.97
C LYS A 363 24.62 -4.21 35.15
N THR A 364 24.60 -3.01 34.61
CA THR A 364 23.45 -2.09 34.65
C THR A 364 22.27 -2.64 33.81
N ASN A 365 22.57 -3.39 32.77
CA ASN A 365 21.56 -4.01 31.91
C ASN A 365 21.27 -5.42 32.47
N LYS A 366 19.99 -5.79 32.56
CA LYS A 366 19.54 -7.13 32.92
C LYS A 366 19.08 -7.90 31.72
N ALA A 367 19.25 -9.21 31.70
CA ALA A 367 18.88 -10.05 30.58
C ALA A 367 17.37 -10.13 30.34
N ALA A 368 16.58 -10.08 31.40
CA ALA A 368 15.13 -10.34 31.33
C ALA A 368 14.27 -9.12 31.65
N LYS A 369 14.87 -7.96 31.93
CA LYS A 369 14.13 -6.75 32.32
C LYS A 369 14.91 -5.48 32.01
N ILE A 370 14.24 -4.49 31.45
CA ILE A 370 14.81 -3.15 31.26
C ILE A 370 14.82 -2.43 32.59
N ASN A 371 16.00 -2.01 33.03
CA ASN A 371 16.18 -1.23 34.24
C ASN A 371 15.90 0.26 33.99
N LYS A 372 15.68 1.03 35.07
CA LYS A 372 15.53 2.50 34.99
C LYS A 372 16.70 3.18 34.28
N LYS A 373 17.90 2.62 34.36
CA LYS A 373 19.09 3.05 33.62
C LYS A 373 19.57 1.90 32.74
N VAL A 374 19.82 2.18 31.47
CA VAL A 374 20.37 1.22 30.48
C VAL A 374 21.53 1.87 29.72
N ILE A 375 22.50 1.08 29.32
CA ILE A 375 23.67 1.51 28.55
C ILE A 375 23.65 0.80 27.20
N VAL A 376 23.75 1.55 26.11
CA VAL A 376 23.80 1.03 24.75
C VAL A 376 25.06 1.52 24.05
N ALA A 377 25.77 0.64 23.35
CA ALA A 377 26.96 0.97 22.59
C ALA A 377 26.62 1.33 21.14
N PHE A 378 27.36 2.29 20.60
CA PHE A 378 27.31 2.65 19.19
C PHE A 378 28.73 2.77 18.64
N TYR A 379 28.98 2.11 17.53
CA TYR A 379 30.29 2.14 16.89
C TYR A 379 30.59 3.54 16.33
N GLN A 380 31.78 4.07 16.67
CA GLN A 380 32.24 5.41 16.21
C GLN A 380 31.28 6.57 16.58
N LEU A 381 30.66 6.54 17.77
CA LEU A 381 29.83 7.64 18.27
C LEU A 381 30.65 8.91 18.56
N TYR A 382 31.93 8.74 18.89
CA TYR A 382 32.88 9.83 19.14
C TYR A 382 34.22 9.50 18.49
N GLU A 383 34.75 10.45 17.71
CA GLU A 383 36.04 10.36 17.08
C GLU A 383 37.03 11.31 17.78
N SER A 384 38.10 10.76 18.37
CA SER A 384 39.11 11.55 19.08
C SER A 384 40.15 12.19 18.17
N ARG A 385 40.19 11.80 16.89
CA ARG A 385 41.13 12.36 15.91
C ARG A 385 40.70 13.79 15.55
N TRP A 386 41.64 14.71 15.42
CA TRP A 386 41.39 16.09 14.97
C TRP A 386 40.51 16.96 15.88
N GLY A 387 40.75 16.92 17.20
CA GLY A 387 40.06 17.81 18.16
C GLY A 387 38.79 17.22 18.77
N GLY A 388 38.38 16.06 18.34
CA GLY A 388 37.20 15.33 18.86
C GLY A 388 35.87 15.79 18.27
N SER A 389 35.14 14.89 17.66
CA SER A 389 33.81 15.17 17.10
C SER A 389 32.81 14.09 17.48
N TRP A 390 31.55 14.49 17.62
CA TRP A 390 30.44 13.60 17.87
C TRP A 390 29.74 13.19 16.57
N SER A 391 29.54 11.90 16.39
CA SER A 391 28.78 11.32 15.27
C SER A 391 27.42 10.82 15.77
N THR A 392 26.60 11.72 16.33
CA THR A 392 25.32 11.40 16.97
C THR A 392 24.34 10.71 16.02
N TYR A 393 24.43 10.96 14.73
CA TYR A 393 23.64 10.31 13.70
C TYR A 393 23.70 8.76 13.74
N LYS A 394 24.74 8.19 14.35
CA LYS A 394 24.86 6.75 14.59
C LYS A 394 23.83 6.22 15.57
N ALA A 395 23.32 7.07 16.46
CA ALA A 395 22.30 6.74 17.43
C ALA A 395 20.90 7.25 17.07
N ASP A 396 20.79 8.15 16.08
CA ASP A 396 19.54 8.83 15.72
C ASP A 396 18.39 7.86 15.49
N ASP A 397 18.61 6.85 14.64
CA ASP A 397 17.57 5.89 14.25
C ASP A 397 17.08 5.04 15.43
N PHE A 398 18.01 4.66 16.30
CA PHE A 398 17.68 3.90 17.50
C PHE A 398 16.88 4.73 18.53
N LEU A 399 17.30 5.98 18.74
CA LEU A 399 16.64 6.87 19.69
C LEU A 399 15.25 7.30 19.20
N GLU A 400 15.12 7.56 17.92
CA GLU A 400 13.83 7.85 17.30
C GLU A 400 12.87 6.65 17.36
N GLU A 401 13.37 5.44 17.11
CA GLU A 401 12.58 4.23 17.24
C GLU A 401 12.16 3.97 18.69
N LEU A 402 13.04 4.23 19.65
CA LEU A 402 12.73 4.14 21.08
C LEU A 402 11.64 5.15 21.48
N GLU A 403 11.73 6.41 21.02
CA GLU A 403 10.71 7.42 21.27
C GLU A 403 9.36 7.03 20.66
N LYS A 404 9.34 6.49 19.44
CA LYS A 404 8.13 5.98 18.78
C LYS A 404 7.47 4.84 19.55
N ILE A 405 8.26 3.89 20.07
CA ILE A 405 7.75 2.77 20.88
C ILE A 405 7.09 3.30 22.15
N PHE A 406 7.73 4.23 22.85
CA PHE A 406 7.13 4.83 24.06
C PHE A 406 5.89 5.65 23.73
N THR A 407 5.87 6.37 22.61
CA THR A 407 4.68 7.08 22.11
C THR A 407 3.53 6.10 21.81
N TYR A 408 3.83 4.96 21.21
CA TYR A 408 2.84 3.90 20.98
C TYR A 408 2.26 3.35 22.28
N LEU A 409 3.11 3.09 23.27
CA LEU A 409 2.68 2.63 24.60
C LEU A 409 1.89 3.71 25.37
N ASP A 410 2.12 5.00 25.06
CA ASP A 410 1.40 6.18 25.59
C ASP A 410 0.18 6.56 24.73
N VAL A 411 -0.48 5.55 24.15
CA VAL A 411 -1.73 5.69 23.38
C VAL A 411 -1.58 6.64 22.18
N GLY A 412 -0.41 6.66 21.54
CA GLY A 412 -0.17 7.38 20.29
C GLY A 412 -0.02 8.89 20.43
N ARG A 413 0.23 9.44 21.63
CA ARG A 413 0.46 10.87 21.83
C ARG A 413 1.78 11.32 21.21
N THR A 414 1.71 11.93 20.03
CA THR A 414 2.89 12.39 19.27
C THR A 414 3.41 13.77 19.67
N ASP A 415 2.67 14.49 20.51
CA ASP A 415 3.10 15.78 21.06
C ASP A 415 4.43 15.64 21.82
N GLY A 416 5.37 16.52 21.53
CA GLY A 416 6.68 16.54 22.18
C GLY A 416 7.68 15.47 21.70
N MET A 417 7.41 14.77 20.60
CA MET A 417 8.40 13.91 19.93
C MET A 417 9.45 14.75 19.22
N ASN A 418 10.67 14.75 19.74
CA ASN A 418 11.74 15.58 19.21
C ASN A 418 13.17 15.12 19.58
N VAL A 419 13.34 13.85 19.92
CA VAL A 419 14.63 13.32 20.39
C VAL A 419 15.78 13.61 19.44
N ARG A 420 15.55 13.50 18.12
CA ARG A 420 16.58 13.74 17.10
C ARG A 420 17.03 15.21 17.09
N SER A 421 16.10 16.16 17.14
CA SER A 421 16.46 17.59 17.20
C SER A 421 17.14 17.95 18.51
N LEU A 422 16.61 17.48 19.65
CA LEU A 422 17.21 17.72 20.96
C LEU A 422 18.66 17.21 21.04
N VAL A 423 18.93 16.02 20.53
CA VAL A 423 20.29 15.46 20.48
C VAL A 423 21.19 16.29 19.58
N ARG A 424 20.75 16.69 18.39
CA ARG A 424 21.51 17.52 17.46
C ARG A 424 21.87 18.88 18.04
N ASP A 425 20.90 19.50 18.73
CA ASP A 425 21.07 20.85 19.27
C ASP A 425 21.92 20.84 20.55
N SER A 426 21.96 19.70 21.29
CA SER A 426 22.66 19.57 22.57
C SER A 426 24.07 18.98 22.46
N VAL A 427 24.33 18.13 21.46
CA VAL A 427 25.62 17.40 21.36
C VAL A 427 26.48 17.98 20.23
N ASP A 428 27.18 19.03 20.55
CA ASP A 428 28.20 19.65 19.70
C ASP A 428 29.64 19.36 20.20
N SER A 429 30.63 20.07 19.68
CA SER A 429 32.03 19.93 20.11
C SER A 429 32.27 20.30 21.57
N SER A 430 31.42 21.12 22.15
CA SER A 430 31.50 21.60 23.56
C SER A 430 30.74 20.71 24.57
N TYR A 431 30.02 19.67 24.10
CA TYR A 431 29.20 18.82 24.94
C TYR A 431 30.02 18.18 26.08
N ASP A 432 29.64 18.49 27.30
CA ASP A 432 30.33 18.09 28.54
C ASP A 432 29.87 16.74 29.12
N GLY A 433 28.85 16.10 28.51
CA GLY A 433 28.24 14.87 29.03
C GLY A 433 27.06 15.11 29.95
N SER A 434 26.49 16.32 29.94
CA SER A 434 25.27 16.68 30.66
C SER A 434 24.05 15.90 30.15
N LYS A 435 22.99 15.86 30.95
CA LYS A 435 21.75 15.17 30.58
C LYS A 435 20.95 15.98 29.57
N ILE A 436 20.52 15.28 28.54
CA ILE A 436 19.54 15.76 27.56
C ILE A 436 18.18 15.24 27.97
N HIS A 437 17.24 16.14 28.24
CA HIS A 437 15.90 15.80 28.71
C HIS A 437 14.96 15.60 27.52
N CYS A 438 14.48 14.36 27.33
CA CYS A 438 13.48 14.00 26.32
C CYS A 438 12.15 13.66 26.99
N LYS A 439 11.11 13.47 26.18
CA LYS A 439 9.74 13.23 26.69
C LYS A 439 9.64 12.03 27.65
N TYR A 440 10.28 10.92 27.35
CA TYR A 440 10.15 9.66 28.10
C TYR A 440 11.40 9.20 28.82
N PHE A 441 12.54 9.80 28.50
CA PHE A 441 13.84 9.43 29.04
C PHE A 441 14.85 10.57 28.95
N ASP A 442 15.87 10.54 29.80
CA ASP A 442 17.04 11.41 29.68
C ASP A 442 18.19 10.65 29.04
N LEU A 443 19.04 11.35 28.32
CA LEU A 443 20.20 10.81 27.61
C LEU A 443 21.51 11.41 28.09
N GLU A 444 22.56 10.62 28.17
CA GLU A 444 23.94 11.07 28.33
C GLU A 444 24.83 10.35 27.31
N PHE A 445 25.54 11.12 26.49
CA PHE A 445 26.51 10.60 25.55
C PHE A 445 27.89 10.52 26.21
N LYS A 446 28.60 9.41 26.04
CA LYS A 446 29.92 9.20 26.60
C LYS A 446 30.96 8.98 25.49
N LYS A 447 32.14 9.63 25.60
CA LYS A 447 33.25 9.55 24.64
C LYS A 447 33.75 8.11 24.34
N LYS A 448 33.38 7.15 25.20
CA LYS A 448 33.65 5.72 25.01
C LYS A 448 32.74 5.05 23.96
N GLY A 449 31.87 5.81 23.31
CA GLY A 449 30.95 5.27 22.30
C GLY A 449 29.67 4.67 22.90
N THR A 450 29.22 5.15 24.05
CA THR A 450 27.99 4.67 24.69
C THR A 450 27.00 5.79 24.92
N VAL A 451 25.71 5.45 24.86
CA VAL A 451 24.59 6.28 25.30
C VAL A 451 24.00 5.67 26.55
N HIS A 452 23.90 6.47 27.61
CA HIS A 452 23.22 6.11 28.85
C HIS A 452 21.80 6.66 28.79
N ILE A 453 20.81 5.78 28.92
CA ILE A 453 19.39 6.10 28.85
C ILE A 453 18.80 5.97 30.25
N PHE A 454 18.15 7.01 30.73
CA PHE A 454 17.50 7.04 32.04
C PHE A 454 15.99 7.23 31.83
N PHE A 455 15.23 6.18 31.99
CA PHE A 455 13.77 6.24 31.81
C PHE A 455 13.13 7.08 32.94
N THR A 456 12.38 8.10 32.52
CA THR A 456 11.67 9.02 33.43
C THR A 456 10.24 8.56 33.67
N ASN A 457 9.56 8.00 32.65
CA ASN A 457 8.22 7.42 32.79
C ASN A 457 8.31 5.93 33.18
N LEU A 458 8.24 5.64 34.46
CA LEU A 458 8.39 4.28 34.98
C LEU A 458 7.16 3.39 34.77
N GLU A 459 5.97 3.97 34.56
CA GLU A 459 4.75 3.21 34.27
C GLU A 459 4.79 2.66 32.83
N LEU A 460 5.19 3.47 31.87
CA LEU A 460 5.41 3.01 30.50
C LEU A 460 6.58 2.03 30.40
N LEU A 461 7.65 2.24 31.18
CA LEU A 461 8.75 1.28 31.26
C LEU A 461 8.26 -0.07 31.80
N LYS A 462 7.41 -0.07 32.83
CA LYS A 462 6.79 -1.27 33.37
C LYS A 462 5.91 -1.96 32.32
N LYS A 463 5.10 -1.20 31.59
CA LYS A 463 4.27 -1.71 30.49
C LYS A 463 5.12 -2.39 29.41
N LEU A 464 6.24 -1.76 29.02
CA LEU A 464 7.20 -2.34 28.06
C LEU A 464 7.82 -3.64 28.58
N ASN A 465 8.21 -3.69 29.85
CA ASN A 465 8.75 -4.89 30.48
C ASN A 465 7.73 -6.04 30.52
N ILE A 466 6.48 -5.75 30.88
CA ILE A 466 5.40 -6.74 30.90
C ILE A 466 5.14 -7.28 29.48
N PHE A 467 5.09 -6.39 28.49
CA PHE A 467 4.92 -6.78 27.08
C PHE A 467 6.02 -7.75 26.64
N GLY A 468 7.30 -7.37 26.85
CA GLY A 468 8.45 -8.21 26.49
C GLY A 468 8.44 -9.54 27.24
N GLY A 469 8.21 -9.52 28.55
CA GLY A 469 8.16 -10.73 29.38
C GLY A 469 7.05 -11.70 28.99
N ARG A 470 5.88 -11.20 28.61
CA ARG A 470 4.77 -12.05 28.10
C ARG A 470 5.08 -12.67 26.74
N LYS A 471 5.50 -11.87 25.78
CA LYS A 471 5.83 -12.34 24.42
C LYS A 471 6.99 -13.35 24.43
N LYS A 472 7.94 -13.19 25.35
CA LYS A 472 9.06 -14.14 25.56
C LYS A 472 8.68 -15.34 26.43
N GLN A 473 7.44 -15.42 26.93
CA GLN A 473 6.97 -16.48 27.83
C GLN A 473 7.79 -16.58 29.15
N TRP A 474 8.33 -15.46 29.61
CA TRP A 474 9.06 -15.39 30.88
C TRP A 474 8.13 -15.13 32.07
N LEU A 475 6.91 -14.71 31.83
CA LEU A 475 5.87 -14.54 32.84
C LEU A 475 4.91 -15.73 32.83
N PRO A 476 4.37 -16.15 33.99
CA PRO A 476 3.46 -17.28 34.04
C PRO A 476 2.18 -16.99 33.23
N PRO A 477 1.54 -18.01 32.62
CA PRO A 477 0.32 -17.83 31.83
C PRO A 477 -0.82 -17.14 32.58
N CYS A 478 -0.88 -17.33 33.90
CA CYS A 478 -1.88 -16.69 34.79
C CYS A 478 -1.57 -15.23 35.10
N TYR A 479 -0.44 -14.66 34.65
CA TYR A 479 -0.02 -13.29 34.96
C TYR A 479 -1.08 -12.28 34.46
N GLY A 480 -1.52 -11.45 35.43
CA GLY A 480 -2.57 -10.45 35.20
C GLY A 480 -4.02 -10.97 35.25
N GLN A 481 -4.21 -12.26 35.57
CA GLN A 481 -5.54 -12.89 35.67
C GLN A 481 -5.79 -13.46 37.10
N LYS A 482 -4.75 -13.85 37.82
CA LYS A 482 -4.82 -14.55 39.09
C LYS A 482 -4.27 -13.66 40.22
N ASP A 483 -5.00 -13.55 41.31
CA ASP A 483 -4.51 -12.84 42.51
C ASP A 483 -3.19 -13.44 43.01
N TYR A 484 -2.25 -12.61 43.47
CA TYR A 484 -0.94 -13.07 43.94
C TYR A 484 -1.05 -14.16 45.00
N ASN A 485 -1.98 -14.01 45.97
CA ASN A 485 -2.16 -14.97 47.07
C ASN A 485 -2.62 -16.34 46.59
N ARG A 486 -3.29 -16.42 45.43
CA ARG A 486 -3.80 -17.67 44.82
C ARG A 486 -2.78 -18.35 43.92
N MET A 487 -1.64 -17.71 43.65
CA MET A 487 -0.55 -18.28 42.85
C MET A 487 0.15 -19.42 43.64
N ASP A 488 0.66 -20.39 42.88
CA ASP A 488 1.53 -21.42 43.43
C ASP A 488 2.95 -20.87 43.77
N LYS A 489 3.81 -21.72 44.28
CA LYS A 489 5.17 -21.31 44.72
C LYS A 489 6.06 -20.91 43.55
N GLU A 490 5.92 -21.57 42.39
CA GLU A 490 6.72 -21.30 41.20
C GLU A 490 6.27 -20.00 40.51
N GLU A 491 4.96 -19.82 40.37
CA GLU A 491 4.36 -18.60 39.82
C GLU A 491 4.78 -17.36 40.67
N LYS A 492 4.72 -17.48 42.01
CA LYS A 492 5.16 -16.41 42.92
C LYS A 492 6.64 -16.11 42.78
N ALA A 493 7.48 -17.12 42.67
CA ALA A 493 8.92 -16.93 42.52
C ALA A 493 9.26 -16.16 41.24
N VAL A 494 8.56 -16.43 40.13
CA VAL A 494 8.75 -15.70 38.88
C VAL A 494 8.27 -14.25 39.00
N VAL A 495 7.09 -14.01 39.57
CA VAL A 495 6.55 -12.66 39.77
C VAL A 495 7.45 -11.85 40.72
N ASP A 496 7.94 -12.45 41.79
CA ASP A 496 8.84 -11.79 42.74
C ASP A 496 10.19 -11.42 42.13
N ALA A 497 10.75 -12.30 41.30
CA ALA A 497 11.98 -12.03 40.56
C ALA A 497 11.78 -10.93 39.48
N PHE A 498 10.62 -10.86 38.88
CA PHE A 498 10.30 -9.88 37.82
C PHE A 498 9.98 -8.50 38.40
N GLU A 499 9.03 -8.38 39.30
CA GLU A 499 8.56 -7.08 39.82
C GLU A 499 8.19 -7.02 41.30
N GLY A 500 7.99 -8.17 41.97
CA GLY A 500 7.54 -8.29 43.35
C GLY A 500 6.04 -8.10 43.55
N GLN A 501 5.53 -8.62 44.66
CA GLN A 501 4.10 -8.65 44.99
C GLN A 501 3.41 -7.30 44.87
N LYS A 502 3.95 -6.24 45.48
CA LYS A 502 3.34 -4.91 45.51
C LYS A 502 3.17 -4.32 44.09
N SER A 503 4.18 -4.51 43.23
CA SER A 503 4.12 -4.05 41.84
C SER A 503 3.12 -4.86 41.04
N TYR A 504 3.03 -6.17 41.26
CA TYR A 504 2.06 -7.04 40.61
C TYR A 504 0.61 -6.67 40.99
N GLU A 505 0.34 -6.34 42.23
CA GLU A 505 -0.97 -5.87 42.68
C GLU A 505 -1.37 -4.55 42.01
N GLN A 506 -0.42 -3.66 41.74
CA GLN A 506 -0.67 -2.47 40.88
C GLN A 506 -1.02 -2.86 39.43
N THR A 507 -0.38 -3.88 38.88
CA THR A 507 -0.73 -4.38 37.57
C THR A 507 -2.17 -4.91 37.53
N LEU A 508 -2.58 -5.66 38.56
CA LEU A 508 -3.94 -6.17 38.67
C LEU A 508 -5.00 -5.06 38.84
N SER A 509 -4.65 -3.98 39.51
CA SER A 509 -5.56 -2.84 39.69
C SER A 509 -5.83 -2.06 38.38
N ASN A 510 -4.95 -2.20 37.39
CA ASN A 510 -5.10 -1.54 36.07
C ASN A 510 -4.67 -2.46 34.91
N VAL A 511 -5.33 -3.62 34.83
CA VAL A 511 -5.05 -4.67 33.82
C VAL A 511 -5.17 -4.12 32.40
N GLN A 512 -6.18 -3.30 32.14
CA GLN A 512 -6.42 -2.73 30.81
C GLN A 512 -5.23 -1.86 30.34
N PHE A 513 -4.63 -1.09 31.23
CA PHE A 513 -3.46 -0.27 30.88
C PHE A 513 -2.21 -1.13 30.64
N TYR A 514 -1.91 -2.09 31.53
CA TYR A 514 -0.65 -2.83 31.46
C TYR A 514 -0.67 -4.02 30.50
N LEU A 515 -1.84 -4.65 30.29
CA LEU A 515 -2.01 -5.90 29.55
C LEU A 515 -2.92 -5.75 28.33
N GLY A 516 -3.71 -4.69 28.27
CA GLY A 516 -4.49 -4.33 27.08
C GLY A 516 -3.51 -4.09 25.94
N GLY A 517 -3.64 -4.85 24.85
CA GLY A 517 -2.84 -4.62 23.65
C GLY A 517 -3.03 -3.17 23.21
N GLY A 518 -1.94 -2.50 22.85
CA GLY A 518 -2.01 -1.17 22.25
C GLY A 518 -2.79 -1.26 20.94
N SER A 519 -4.10 -1.09 21.02
CA SER A 519 -4.94 -1.05 19.82
C SER A 519 -4.78 0.31 19.17
N LEU A 520 -4.08 0.38 18.04
CA LEU A 520 -4.13 1.52 17.12
C LEU A 520 -5.55 1.78 16.58
N LEU A 521 -6.49 0.85 16.79
CA LEU A 521 -7.89 0.94 16.37
C LEU A 521 -8.75 1.86 17.26
N ALA A 522 -8.24 2.34 18.39
CA ALA A 522 -8.94 3.32 19.24
C ALA A 522 -8.79 4.78 18.77
N LEU A 523 -8.15 5.03 17.64
CA LEU A 523 -7.96 6.39 17.10
C LEU A 523 -9.09 6.83 16.15
N ASN A 524 -10.18 6.07 16.03
CA ASN A 524 -11.35 6.38 15.18
C ASN A 524 -12.69 6.30 15.93
N GLU A 525 -12.75 6.61 17.24
CA GLU A 525 -13.99 6.98 17.92
C GLU A 525 -13.98 8.43 18.36
#